data_994325defed5aaeb4a79d4ee32a24efd
#
_entry.id   994325defed5aaeb4a79d4ee32a24efd
#
_cell.length_a   1.000
_cell.length_b   1.000
_cell.length_c   1.000
_cell.angle_alpha   90.00
_cell.angle_beta   90.00
_cell.angle_gamma   90.00
#
_symmetry.space_group_name_H-M   'P 1'
#
loop_
_entity.id
_entity.type
_entity.pdbx_description
1 polymer ?
#
loop_
_entity_poly.entity_id
_entity_poly.type
_entity_poly.pdbx_seq_one_letter_code
_entity_poly.pdbx_strand_id
1 'polypeptide(L)'
;MLIVKPHDINLKIRLFSSLFLASIMILSTAISFDNSQQIYQGSEPCQSISELQFNGTKANQSISWQTSLGYRLPGSNASAELRQSVTENLTQWSFTESSHQRANFTLTNLVGSYSPENTSGQNVVFVAHYDSRYIADRDANESKRNQPILGANDGASGVAVLIELGRIIPSLQIDHDVTLFFTDAEDQGQPFMANTWSYGADAWVSNLTSDYKDNISAYIVIDMIGDAYLDFTRVTSTSDRLWETITPIAAALGMIDGELDCNGNNGLDIFNPNPNDERGVIDDHVAAHNAGIPAINLIDINYGENASAFGGHWHTQNDTADKVSSQSLSYIGSILELGLRTSAWTLVDDITNEQDFSDIENSNSDSDNPADIDEVSKSNLIGYLAISVVSTILLLILIADISIKR
;
A
#
# COMPACT_ATOMS: atom_id res chain seq x y z
N MET A 1 -51.38 33.51 -35.41
CA MET A 1 -50.24 32.71 -35.89
C MET A 1 -49.02 33.58 -35.72
N LEU A 2 -48.31 33.43 -34.62
CA LEU A 2 -47.13 34.22 -34.30
C LEU A 2 -45.89 33.54 -34.97
N ILE A 3 -45.37 34.16 -35.98
CA ILE A 3 -44.16 33.71 -36.66
C ILE A 3 -42.92 34.18 -35.84
N VAL A 4 -42.33 33.29 -35.07
CA VAL A 4 -41.05 33.58 -34.37
C VAL A 4 -39.91 33.59 -35.41
N LYS A 5 -39.17 34.69 -35.48
CA LYS A 5 -38.05 34.83 -36.46
C LYS A 5 -36.91 33.84 -36.13
N PRO A 6 -36.31 33.17 -37.10
CA PRO A 6 -35.25 32.18 -36.89
C PRO A 6 -34.02 32.72 -36.14
N HIS A 7 -33.80 34.03 -36.16
CA HIS A 7 -32.67 34.68 -35.48
C HIS A 7 -32.77 34.63 -33.96
N ASP A 8 -33.98 34.68 -33.38
CA ASP A 8 -34.20 34.66 -31.93
C ASP A 8 -34.02 33.28 -31.33
N ILE A 9 -34.26 32.22 -32.13
CA ILE A 9 -34.07 30.83 -31.67
C ILE A 9 -32.58 30.50 -31.54
N ASN A 10 -31.75 30.91 -32.48
CA ASN A 10 -30.31 30.69 -32.46
C ASN A 10 -29.61 31.45 -31.32
N LEU A 11 -30.08 32.65 -30.96
CA LEU A 11 -29.52 33.42 -29.85
C LEU A 11 -29.88 32.76 -28.52
N LYS A 12 -31.09 32.28 -28.33
CA LYS A 12 -31.53 31.56 -27.12
C LYS A 12 -30.79 30.23 -26.95
N ILE A 13 -30.57 29.48 -28.01
CA ILE A 13 -29.80 28.23 -27.97
C ILE A 13 -28.34 28.49 -27.60
N ARG A 14 -27.70 29.53 -28.11
CA ARG A 14 -26.32 29.90 -27.77
C ARG A 14 -26.19 30.39 -26.32
N LEU A 15 -27.15 31.17 -25.82
CA LEU A 15 -27.17 31.60 -24.41
C LEU A 15 -27.38 30.39 -23.46
N PHE A 16 -28.25 29.45 -23.79
CA PHE A 16 -28.48 28.23 -23.01
C PHE A 16 -27.26 27.30 -23.01
N SER A 17 -26.61 27.14 -24.15
CA SER A 17 -25.38 26.33 -24.26
C SER A 17 -24.24 26.93 -23.46
N SER A 18 -24.06 28.25 -23.44
CA SER A 18 -23.01 28.92 -22.67
C SER A 18 -23.30 28.90 -21.16
N LEU A 19 -24.55 29.05 -20.73
CA LEU A 19 -24.94 28.91 -19.32
C LEU A 19 -24.79 27.46 -18.84
N PHE A 20 -25.11 26.46 -19.67
CA PHE A 20 -24.96 25.05 -19.34
C PHE A 20 -23.46 24.66 -19.23
N LEU A 21 -22.60 25.14 -20.15
CA LEU A 21 -21.17 24.96 -20.07
C LEU A 21 -20.54 25.64 -18.85
N ALA A 22 -20.99 26.86 -18.50
CA ALA A 22 -20.56 27.55 -17.30
C ALA A 22 -20.99 26.80 -16.01
N SER A 23 -22.19 26.22 -15.99
CA SER A 23 -22.67 25.41 -14.87
C SER A 23 -21.89 24.10 -14.71
N ILE A 24 -21.50 23.45 -15.81
CA ILE A 24 -20.63 22.26 -15.78
C ILE A 24 -19.23 22.61 -15.29
N MET A 25 -18.66 23.75 -15.72
CA MET A 25 -17.35 24.20 -15.22
C MET A 25 -17.37 24.55 -13.72
N ILE A 26 -18.43 25.19 -13.24
CA ILE A 26 -18.60 25.49 -11.81
C ILE A 26 -18.80 24.20 -11.00
N LEU A 27 -19.54 23.21 -11.55
CA LEU A 27 -19.73 21.92 -10.89
C LEU A 27 -18.44 21.11 -10.87
N SER A 28 -17.63 21.12 -11.94
CA SER A 28 -16.34 20.44 -11.99
C SER A 28 -15.32 21.05 -11.03
N THR A 29 -15.36 22.36 -10.82
CA THR A 29 -14.50 23.04 -9.80
C THR A 29 -14.98 22.79 -8.38
N ALA A 30 -16.29 22.63 -8.14
CA ALA A 30 -16.81 22.29 -6.82
C ALA A 30 -16.56 20.81 -6.44
N ILE A 31 -16.54 19.90 -7.42
CA ILE A 31 -16.20 18.47 -7.19
C ILE A 31 -14.70 18.27 -6.96
N SER A 32 -13.84 19.18 -7.46
CA SER A 32 -12.40 19.13 -7.26
C SER A 32 -11.93 19.63 -5.89
N PHE A 33 -12.81 20.15 -5.03
CA PHE A 33 -12.43 20.76 -3.75
C PHE A 33 -12.63 19.86 -2.53
N ASP A 34 -13.20 18.65 -2.67
CA ASP A 34 -13.52 17.81 -1.51
C ASP A 34 -12.72 16.51 -1.41
N ASN A 35 -11.64 16.37 -2.16
CA ASN A 35 -10.78 15.16 -2.13
C ASN A 35 -9.37 15.40 -1.58
N SER A 36 -9.13 16.50 -0.85
CA SER A 36 -7.77 16.85 -0.41
C SER A 36 -7.55 16.90 1.10
N GLN A 37 -8.34 16.19 1.92
CA GLN A 37 -8.18 16.23 3.37
C GLN A 37 -8.30 14.86 4.07
N GLN A 38 -7.74 13.80 3.49
CA GLN A 38 -7.43 12.57 4.25
C GLN A 38 -5.97 12.17 4.01
N ILE A 39 -5.09 13.09 4.29
CA ILE A 39 -3.66 12.93 4.16
C ILE A 39 -3.13 12.62 5.56
N TYR A 40 -2.37 11.52 5.69
CA TYR A 40 -1.60 11.12 6.86
C TYR A 40 -2.38 11.17 8.20
N GLN A 41 -2.80 10.02 8.66
CA GLN A 41 -3.61 9.88 9.89
C GLN A 41 -2.78 9.57 11.15
N GLY A 42 -1.48 9.44 11.01
CA GLY A 42 -0.57 9.23 12.13
C GLY A 42 -0.14 10.50 12.86
N SER A 43 0.53 10.35 13.99
CA SER A 43 1.23 11.46 14.65
C SER A 43 2.42 11.93 13.80
N GLU A 44 2.90 13.15 14.06
CA GLU A 44 4.01 13.75 13.31
C GLU A 44 5.27 12.85 13.35
N PRO A 45 5.80 12.37 12.21
CA PRO A 45 6.91 11.40 12.17
C PRO A 45 8.17 11.87 12.88
N CYS A 46 8.48 13.16 12.80
CA CYS A 46 9.69 13.72 13.40
C CYS A 46 9.73 13.62 14.92
N GLN A 47 8.58 13.46 15.58
CA GLN A 47 8.55 13.28 17.05
C GLN A 47 9.08 11.92 17.48
N SER A 48 8.94 10.89 16.63
CA SER A 48 9.34 9.52 16.95
C SER A 48 10.67 9.07 16.33
N ILE A 49 11.30 9.92 15.51
CA ILE A 49 12.53 9.55 14.78
C ILE A 49 13.69 9.15 15.71
N SER A 50 13.82 9.83 16.86
CA SER A 50 14.88 9.53 17.84
C SER A 50 14.66 8.23 18.61
N GLU A 51 13.47 7.63 18.49
CA GLU A 51 13.08 6.41 19.20
C GLU A 51 13.24 5.14 18.36
N LEU A 52 13.62 5.29 17.07
CA LEU A 52 13.77 4.17 16.15
C LEU A 52 14.80 3.15 16.66
N GLN A 53 14.42 1.87 16.63
CA GLN A 53 15.20 0.74 17.12
C GLN A 53 15.64 -0.21 16.02
N PHE A 54 15.08 -0.08 14.81
CA PHE A 54 15.41 -0.98 13.70
C PHE A 54 16.91 -0.95 13.38
N ASN A 55 17.49 -2.12 13.22
CA ASN A 55 18.92 -2.27 12.97
C ASN A 55 19.21 -2.99 11.65
N GLY A 56 19.47 -2.21 10.60
CA GLY A 56 19.77 -2.75 9.27
C GLY A 56 21.03 -3.62 9.21
N THR A 57 22.00 -3.44 10.13
CA THR A 57 23.15 -4.33 10.21
C THR A 57 22.75 -5.73 10.68
N LYS A 58 21.84 -5.82 11.67
CA LYS A 58 21.32 -7.12 12.11
C LYS A 58 20.46 -7.77 11.01
N ALA A 59 19.64 -6.99 10.33
CA ALA A 59 18.88 -7.48 9.19
C ALA A 59 19.83 -8.05 8.11
N ASN A 60 20.89 -7.34 7.74
CA ASN A 60 21.88 -7.81 6.77
C ASN A 60 22.62 -9.11 7.21
N GLN A 61 22.93 -9.24 8.49
CA GLN A 61 23.49 -10.49 9.02
C GLN A 61 22.54 -11.67 8.83
N SER A 62 21.22 -11.45 8.93
CA SER A 62 20.20 -12.45 8.65
C SER A 62 20.25 -12.93 7.18
N ILE A 63 20.53 -12.06 6.22
CA ILE A 63 20.62 -12.43 4.80
C ILE A 63 21.79 -13.42 4.56
N SER A 64 22.95 -13.16 5.16
CA SER A 64 24.09 -14.08 5.06
C SER A 64 23.76 -15.46 5.63
N TRP A 65 23.01 -15.52 6.73
CA TRP A 65 22.51 -16.77 7.29
C TRP A 65 21.50 -17.45 6.36
N GLN A 66 20.48 -16.73 5.88
CA GLN A 66 19.44 -17.28 4.99
C GLN A 66 20.06 -17.88 3.71
N THR A 67 20.99 -17.17 3.07
CA THR A 67 21.68 -17.66 1.87
C THR A 67 22.59 -18.85 2.16
N SER A 68 23.13 -18.97 3.37
CA SER A 68 23.94 -20.13 3.78
C SER A 68 23.13 -21.43 3.92
N LEU A 69 21.79 -21.36 4.09
CA LEU A 69 20.91 -22.52 4.06
C LEU A 69 20.81 -23.16 2.66
N GLY A 70 21.20 -22.41 1.63
CA GLY A 70 21.09 -22.79 0.23
C GLY A 70 19.82 -22.28 -0.43
N TYR A 71 19.38 -22.97 -1.47
CA TYR A 71 18.20 -22.60 -2.25
C TYR A 71 16.92 -22.90 -1.48
N ARG A 72 16.16 -21.87 -1.18
CA ARG A 72 14.91 -21.95 -0.40
C ARG A 72 13.71 -22.25 -1.30
N LEU A 73 13.81 -23.32 -2.07
CA LEU A 73 12.72 -23.75 -2.96
C LEU A 73 11.53 -24.30 -2.17
N PRO A 74 10.29 -24.16 -2.66
CA PRO A 74 9.12 -24.74 -2.02
C PRO A 74 9.31 -26.24 -1.69
N GLY A 75 9.03 -26.59 -0.43
CA GLY A 75 9.18 -27.97 0.06
C GLY A 75 10.64 -28.41 0.32
N SER A 76 11.65 -27.56 0.17
CA SER A 76 13.04 -27.88 0.46
C SER A 76 13.35 -27.90 1.96
N ASN A 77 14.45 -28.56 2.34
CA ASN A 77 14.96 -28.53 3.72
C ASN A 77 15.37 -27.10 4.12
N ALA A 78 15.97 -26.33 3.22
CA ALA A 78 16.37 -24.94 3.47
C ALA A 78 15.15 -24.07 3.82
N SER A 79 14.03 -24.23 3.10
CA SER A 79 12.76 -23.58 3.42
C SER A 79 12.21 -23.97 4.79
N ALA A 80 12.25 -25.25 5.13
CA ALA A 80 11.79 -25.74 6.43
C ALA A 80 12.67 -25.23 7.58
N GLU A 81 14.00 -25.22 7.41
CA GLU A 81 14.96 -24.72 8.40
C GLU A 81 14.81 -23.21 8.63
N LEU A 82 14.54 -22.44 7.56
CA LEU A 82 14.24 -21.02 7.68
C LEU A 82 13.01 -20.79 8.57
N ARG A 83 11.87 -21.42 8.26
CA ARG A 83 10.62 -21.26 9.02
C ARG A 83 10.78 -21.68 10.48
N GLN A 84 11.46 -22.80 10.74
CA GLN A 84 11.77 -23.26 12.10
C GLN A 84 12.59 -22.20 12.84
N SER A 85 13.67 -21.72 12.24
CA SER A 85 14.56 -20.73 12.87
C SER A 85 13.84 -19.41 13.14
N VAL A 86 12.97 -18.92 12.24
CA VAL A 86 12.15 -17.72 12.49
C VAL A 86 11.27 -17.94 13.72
N THR A 87 10.58 -19.07 13.80
CA THR A 87 9.69 -19.41 14.93
C THR A 87 10.47 -19.48 16.26
N GLU A 88 11.66 -20.10 16.24
CA GLU A 88 12.49 -20.27 17.44
C GLU A 88 13.09 -18.94 17.94
N ASN A 89 13.36 -17.99 17.04
CA ASN A 89 13.97 -16.70 17.38
C ASN A 89 12.96 -15.62 17.78
N LEU A 90 11.72 -15.70 17.31
CA LEU A 90 10.66 -14.72 17.61
C LEU A 90 9.66 -15.27 18.64
N THR A 91 10.14 -15.60 19.84
CA THR A 91 9.39 -16.32 20.88
C THR A 91 8.19 -15.56 21.46
N GLN A 92 8.06 -14.26 21.20
CA GLN A 92 6.91 -13.45 21.64
C GLN A 92 5.76 -13.44 20.62
N TRP A 93 5.93 -14.14 19.51
CA TRP A 93 4.96 -14.28 18.43
C TRP A 93 4.29 -15.66 18.47
N SER A 94 3.04 -15.71 18.04
CA SER A 94 2.33 -16.96 17.79
C SER A 94 2.43 -17.33 16.33
N PHE A 95 3.12 -18.44 16.01
CA PHE A 95 3.32 -18.86 14.62
C PHE A 95 2.42 -20.02 14.24
N THR A 96 1.91 -19.95 12.99
CA THR A 96 1.21 -21.06 12.32
C THR A 96 1.77 -21.28 10.93
N GLU A 97 1.92 -22.55 10.53
CA GLU A 97 2.22 -22.92 9.14
C GLU A 97 0.94 -23.34 8.42
N SER A 98 0.80 -22.91 7.16
CA SER A 98 -0.28 -23.37 6.28
C SER A 98 0.28 -23.91 4.97
N SER A 99 0.04 -25.20 4.68
CA SER A 99 0.54 -25.84 3.47
C SER A 99 -0.55 -25.97 2.42
N HIS A 100 -0.21 -25.67 1.17
CA HIS A 100 -1.12 -25.68 0.04
C HIS A 100 -0.48 -26.38 -1.16
N GLN A 101 -1.32 -27.05 -1.96
CA GLN A 101 -0.91 -27.56 -3.26
C GLN A 101 -1.19 -26.50 -4.33
N ARG A 102 -0.17 -26.10 -5.05
CA ARG A 102 -0.27 -25.18 -6.19
C ARG A 102 0.65 -25.65 -7.30
N ALA A 103 0.15 -25.64 -8.53
CA ALA A 103 0.89 -26.18 -9.67
C ALA A 103 1.45 -27.58 -9.36
N ASN A 104 2.77 -27.76 -9.36
CA ASN A 104 3.45 -29.04 -9.18
C ASN A 104 4.20 -29.16 -7.84
N PHE A 105 3.96 -28.24 -6.90
CA PHE A 105 4.68 -28.22 -5.62
C PHE A 105 3.76 -27.98 -4.43
N THR A 106 4.24 -28.37 -3.25
CA THR A 106 3.66 -28.00 -1.97
C THR A 106 4.38 -26.77 -1.47
N LEU A 107 3.64 -25.68 -1.32
CA LEU A 107 4.14 -24.48 -0.66
C LEU A 107 3.71 -24.49 0.82
N THR A 108 4.46 -23.80 1.68
CA THR A 108 4.14 -23.71 3.11
C THR A 108 4.38 -22.29 3.60
N ASN A 109 3.33 -21.53 3.77
CA ASN A 109 3.40 -20.19 4.37
C ASN A 109 3.64 -20.27 5.88
N LEU A 110 4.38 -19.29 6.42
CA LEU A 110 4.54 -19.08 7.86
C LEU A 110 3.88 -17.75 8.25
N VAL A 111 2.96 -17.80 9.20
CA VAL A 111 2.22 -16.62 9.68
C VAL A 111 2.49 -16.44 11.15
N GLY A 112 3.13 -15.33 11.53
CA GLY A 112 3.35 -14.89 12.90
C GLY A 112 2.33 -13.83 13.27
N SER A 113 1.70 -13.95 14.43
CA SER A 113 0.73 -12.98 14.95
C SER A 113 1.22 -12.44 16.31
N TYR A 114 1.11 -11.14 16.48
CA TYR A 114 1.35 -10.42 17.73
C TYR A 114 0.16 -9.51 18.02
N SER A 115 -0.35 -9.59 19.26
CA SER A 115 -1.47 -8.77 19.73
C SER A 115 -1.09 -8.13 21.06
N PRO A 116 -1.08 -6.79 21.16
CA PRO A 116 -0.85 -6.11 22.44
C PRO A 116 -2.05 -6.30 23.38
N GLU A 117 -1.84 -6.05 24.70
CA GLU A 117 -2.92 -6.23 25.70
C GLU A 117 -4.15 -5.35 25.42
N ASN A 118 -3.95 -4.16 24.87
CA ASN A 118 -4.99 -3.19 24.54
C ASN A 118 -5.01 -2.95 23.02
N THR A 119 -5.49 -3.95 22.27
CA THR A 119 -5.59 -3.82 20.79
C THR A 119 -6.91 -3.16 20.37
N SER A 120 -6.84 -2.33 19.33
CA SER A 120 -8.00 -1.79 18.62
C SER A 120 -8.74 -2.86 17.79
N GLY A 121 -8.09 -4.02 17.56
CA GLY A 121 -8.57 -5.06 16.68
C GLY A 121 -8.22 -4.85 15.21
N GLN A 122 -7.65 -3.70 14.83
CA GLN A 122 -7.10 -3.50 13.49
C GLN A 122 -5.80 -4.29 13.36
N ASN A 123 -5.51 -4.78 12.16
CA ASN A 123 -4.35 -5.60 11.88
C ASN A 123 -3.49 -5.02 10.76
N VAL A 124 -2.21 -4.84 11.02
CA VAL A 124 -1.21 -4.48 10.02
C VAL A 124 -0.43 -5.73 9.61
N VAL A 125 -0.45 -6.06 8.33
CA VAL A 125 0.21 -7.25 7.79
C VAL A 125 1.46 -6.82 7.04
N PHE A 126 2.64 -7.23 7.53
CA PHE A 126 3.91 -7.11 6.82
C PHE A 126 4.24 -8.43 6.13
N VAL A 127 4.62 -8.36 4.87
CA VAL A 127 4.74 -9.51 3.99
C VAL A 127 6.09 -9.54 3.31
N ALA A 128 6.72 -10.70 3.25
CA ALA A 128 7.88 -10.95 2.41
C ALA A 128 7.92 -12.42 1.99
N HIS A 129 8.27 -12.68 0.75
CA HIS A 129 8.49 -14.05 0.32
C HIS A 129 9.86 -14.57 0.78
N TYR A 130 9.89 -15.83 1.18
CA TYR A 130 11.13 -16.44 1.66
C TYR A 130 11.73 -17.46 0.67
N ASP A 131 10.95 -17.88 -0.30
CA ASP A 131 11.45 -18.77 -1.36
C ASP A 131 12.47 -18.05 -2.25
N SER A 132 13.28 -18.79 -2.93
CA SER A 132 14.19 -18.28 -3.96
C SER A 132 13.89 -18.94 -5.30
N ARG A 133 14.18 -18.23 -6.37
CA ARG A 133 13.88 -18.69 -7.72
C ARG A 133 14.62 -19.98 -8.09
N TYR A 134 13.90 -20.91 -8.72
CA TYR A 134 14.44 -22.20 -9.14
C TYR A 134 15.32 -22.15 -10.40
N ILE A 135 15.38 -21.01 -11.11
CA ILE A 135 16.16 -20.79 -12.32
C ILE A 135 16.74 -19.37 -12.35
N ALA A 136 17.96 -19.21 -12.83
CA ALA A 136 18.59 -17.89 -13.07
C ALA A 136 18.28 -17.40 -14.49
N ASP A 137 17.01 -17.27 -14.85
CA ASP A 137 16.58 -17.06 -16.24
C ASP A 137 17.00 -15.72 -16.85
N ARG A 138 17.50 -14.79 -16.05
CA ARG A 138 18.09 -13.52 -16.49
C ARG A 138 19.62 -13.50 -16.47
N ASP A 139 20.29 -14.60 -16.09
CA ASP A 139 21.76 -14.63 -16.07
C ASP A 139 22.35 -14.42 -17.49
N ALA A 140 23.33 -13.55 -17.59
CA ALA A 140 24.03 -13.27 -18.83
C ALA A 140 24.74 -14.53 -19.38
N ASN A 141 25.19 -15.42 -18.50
CA ASN A 141 25.77 -16.70 -18.86
C ASN A 141 24.66 -17.76 -19.02
N GLU A 142 24.34 -18.10 -20.25
CA GLU A 142 23.29 -19.09 -20.58
C GLU A 142 23.47 -20.43 -19.88
N SER A 143 24.70 -20.85 -19.60
CA SER A 143 24.95 -22.14 -18.91
C SER A 143 24.49 -22.14 -17.45
N LYS A 144 24.24 -20.95 -16.87
CA LYS A 144 23.73 -20.80 -15.49
C LYS A 144 22.22 -20.69 -15.43
N ARG A 145 21.54 -20.39 -16.52
CA ARG A 145 20.11 -20.06 -16.55
C ARG A 145 19.18 -21.17 -16.01
N ASN A 146 19.62 -22.41 -16.04
CA ASN A 146 18.86 -23.55 -15.52
C ASN A 146 19.24 -23.93 -14.07
N GLN A 147 19.93 -23.04 -13.35
CA GLN A 147 20.34 -23.27 -11.96
C GLN A 147 19.54 -22.34 -11.04
N PRO A 148 19.16 -22.79 -9.84
CA PRO A 148 18.50 -21.92 -8.87
C PRO A 148 19.42 -20.82 -8.36
N ILE A 149 18.84 -19.71 -7.88
CA ILE A 149 19.57 -18.58 -7.29
C ILE A 149 19.50 -18.61 -5.77
N LEU A 150 20.41 -17.89 -5.11
CA LEU A 150 20.40 -17.75 -3.65
C LEU A 150 19.32 -16.76 -3.16
N GLY A 151 18.91 -15.80 -4.00
CA GLY A 151 17.87 -14.85 -3.65
C GLY A 151 18.24 -14.03 -2.42
N ALA A 152 19.38 -13.32 -2.45
CA ALA A 152 19.81 -12.53 -1.30
C ALA A 152 19.04 -11.22 -1.15
N ASN A 153 18.74 -10.58 -2.28
CA ASN A 153 17.83 -9.44 -2.32
C ASN A 153 16.39 -9.91 -2.56
N ASP A 154 16.23 -10.84 -3.47
CA ASP A 154 14.98 -11.43 -3.94
C ASP A 154 14.75 -12.81 -3.26
N GLY A 155 14.07 -12.97 -2.23
CA GLY A 155 13.28 -12.32 -1.20
C GLY A 155 13.94 -12.30 0.18
N ALA A 156 15.29 -12.72 0.34
CA ALA A 156 15.86 -12.75 1.70
C ALA A 156 15.98 -11.36 2.33
N SER A 157 16.03 -10.28 1.55
CA SER A 157 16.07 -8.90 2.06
C SER A 157 14.79 -8.54 2.81
N GLY A 158 13.63 -8.83 2.23
CA GLY A 158 12.34 -8.60 2.88
C GLY A 158 12.19 -9.44 4.15
N VAL A 159 12.51 -10.73 4.08
CA VAL A 159 12.52 -11.63 5.26
C VAL A 159 13.42 -11.10 6.37
N ALA A 160 14.60 -10.59 6.04
CA ALA A 160 15.53 -10.03 7.02
C ALA A 160 14.94 -8.82 7.75
N VAL A 161 14.22 -7.97 7.03
CA VAL A 161 13.49 -6.83 7.61
C VAL A 161 12.37 -7.33 8.51
N LEU A 162 11.56 -8.31 8.11
CA LEU A 162 10.49 -8.89 8.94
C LEU A 162 11.04 -9.51 10.24
N ILE A 163 12.17 -10.21 10.19
CA ILE A 163 12.79 -10.80 11.39
C ILE A 163 13.23 -9.70 12.37
N GLU A 164 13.86 -8.64 11.90
CA GLU A 164 14.31 -7.55 12.77
C GLU A 164 13.12 -6.74 13.32
N LEU A 165 12.08 -6.48 12.51
CA LEU A 165 10.82 -5.92 13.00
C LEU A 165 10.17 -6.81 14.05
N GLY A 166 10.08 -8.12 13.80
CA GLY A 166 9.52 -9.08 14.75
C GLY A 166 10.22 -9.06 16.11
N ARG A 167 11.51 -8.76 16.13
CA ARG A 167 12.31 -8.62 17.35
C ARG A 167 11.97 -7.34 18.14
N ILE A 168 11.67 -6.23 17.46
CA ILE A 168 11.45 -4.93 18.13
C ILE A 168 9.98 -4.65 18.43
N ILE A 169 9.04 -5.12 17.61
CA ILE A 169 7.61 -4.82 17.74
C ILE A 169 7.08 -5.07 19.16
N PRO A 170 7.41 -6.17 19.85
CA PRO A 170 6.92 -6.39 21.22
C PRO A 170 7.36 -5.34 22.24
N SER A 171 8.38 -4.51 21.92
CA SER A 171 8.83 -3.40 22.76
C SER A 171 8.21 -2.06 22.36
N LEU A 172 7.51 -1.99 21.23
CA LEU A 172 6.82 -0.79 20.78
C LEU A 172 5.48 -0.68 21.51
N GLN A 173 5.09 0.55 21.83
CA GLN A 173 3.80 0.83 22.43
C GLN A 173 2.76 1.04 21.34
N ILE A 174 2.35 -0.04 20.68
CA ILE A 174 1.32 -0.06 19.64
C ILE A 174 -0.02 -0.53 20.23
N ASP A 175 -1.12 -0.14 19.59
CA ASP A 175 -2.51 -0.42 20.00
C ASP A 175 -3.28 -1.27 18.97
N HIS A 176 -2.57 -1.90 18.05
CA HIS A 176 -3.14 -2.71 16.97
C HIS A 176 -2.38 -4.04 16.83
N ASP A 177 -3.05 -5.01 16.22
CA ASP A 177 -2.47 -6.30 15.94
C ASP A 177 -1.47 -6.20 14.79
N VAL A 178 -0.45 -7.05 14.82
CA VAL A 178 0.53 -7.15 13.73
C VAL A 178 0.67 -8.59 13.29
N THR A 179 0.64 -8.78 11.97
CA THR A 179 0.94 -10.07 11.33
C THR A 179 2.24 -9.98 10.55
N LEU A 180 3.18 -10.88 10.80
CA LEU A 180 4.33 -11.13 9.93
C LEU A 180 4.01 -12.32 9.04
N PHE A 181 3.91 -12.08 7.74
CA PHE A 181 3.55 -13.09 6.78
C PHE A 181 4.74 -13.41 5.86
N PHE A 182 5.32 -14.58 6.08
CA PHE A 182 6.40 -15.13 5.26
C PHE A 182 5.77 -16.03 4.21
N THR A 183 5.71 -15.55 2.97
CA THR A 183 5.09 -16.27 1.86
C THR A 183 6.05 -17.25 1.21
N ASP A 184 5.50 -18.34 0.66
CA ASP A 184 6.24 -19.36 -0.11
C ASP A 184 5.77 -19.36 -1.56
N ALA A 185 6.66 -19.66 -2.47
CA ALA A 185 6.36 -19.79 -3.89
C ALA A 185 5.81 -18.50 -4.54
N GLU A 186 6.31 -17.35 -4.11
CA GLU A 186 6.11 -16.10 -4.84
C GLU A 186 6.84 -16.20 -6.19
N ASP A 187 8.15 -16.54 -6.15
CA ASP A 187 9.10 -16.42 -7.27
C ASP A 187 9.26 -17.71 -8.08
N GLN A 188 8.22 -18.56 -8.09
CA GLN A 188 8.20 -19.79 -8.89
C GLN A 188 7.47 -19.61 -10.22
N GLY A 189 7.16 -18.37 -10.59
CA GLY A 189 6.38 -18.01 -11.75
C GLY A 189 7.08 -18.23 -13.10
N GLN A 190 6.29 -18.22 -14.15
CA GLN A 190 6.78 -18.31 -15.52
C GLN A 190 6.68 -16.92 -16.19
N PRO A 191 7.69 -16.48 -16.93
CA PRO A 191 7.65 -15.21 -17.65
C PRO A 191 6.37 -15.10 -18.50
N PHE A 192 5.74 -13.92 -18.47
CA PHE A 192 4.49 -13.60 -19.19
C PHE A 192 3.23 -14.36 -18.77
N MET A 193 3.28 -15.12 -17.68
CA MET A 193 2.14 -15.85 -17.12
C MET A 193 1.81 -15.33 -15.72
N ALA A 194 1.05 -14.22 -15.63
CA ALA A 194 0.76 -13.51 -14.39
C ALA A 194 0.20 -14.39 -13.25
N ASN A 195 -0.61 -15.38 -13.59
CA ASN A 195 -1.25 -16.30 -12.63
C ASN A 195 -0.34 -17.42 -12.12
N THR A 196 0.95 -17.34 -12.39
CA THR A 196 1.93 -18.33 -11.92
C THR A 196 2.88 -17.78 -10.84
N TRP A 197 2.68 -16.52 -10.44
CA TRP A 197 3.45 -15.83 -9.40
C TRP A 197 2.63 -15.75 -8.11
N SER A 198 3.29 -15.44 -6.99
CA SER A 198 2.65 -15.12 -5.70
C SER A 198 1.67 -16.17 -5.18
N TYR A 199 1.96 -17.45 -5.43
CA TYR A 199 1.07 -18.56 -5.05
C TYR A 199 0.79 -18.63 -3.54
N GLY A 200 1.76 -18.23 -2.70
CA GLY A 200 1.61 -18.24 -1.25
C GLY A 200 0.61 -17.20 -0.77
N ALA A 201 0.75 -15.97 -1.24
CA ALA A 201 -0.17 -14.88 -0.91
C ALA A 201 -1.58 -15.17 -1.42
N ASP A 202 -1.73 -15.63 -2.68
CA ASP A 202 -3.04 -16.02 -3.23
C ASP A 202 -3.70 -17.12 -2.38
N ALA A 203 -2.94 -18.14 -1.98
CA ALA A 203 -3.46 -19.21 -1.15
C ALA A 203 -3.90 -18.72 0.24
N TRP A 204 -3.17 -17.82 0.87
CA TRP A 204 -3.53 -17.28 2.18
C TRP A 204 -4.73 -16.36 2.10
N VAL A 205 -4.69 -15.34 1.24
CA VAL A 205 -5.72 -14.32 1.12
C VAL A 205 -7.07 -14.93 0.70
N SER A 206 -7.07 -15.91 -0.20
CA SER A 206 -8.30 -16.60 -0.64
C SER A 206 -8.98 -17.41 0.47
N ASN A 207 -8.26 -17.80 1.52
CA ASN A 207 -8.78 -18.55 2.67
C ASN A 207 -9.16 -17.67 3.87
N LEU A 208 -8.90 -16.36 3.84
CA LEU A 208 -9.32 -15.44 4.90
C LEU A 208 -10.83 -15.28 4.93
N THR A 209 -11.41 -15.20 6.13
CA THR A 209 -12.81 -14.80 6.31
C THR A 209 -13.01 -13.33 5.95
N SER A 210 -14.24 -12.93 5.62
CA SER A 210 -14.55 -11.49 5.40
C SER A 210 -14.17 -10.65 6.60
N ASP A 211 -14.59 -11.05 7.80
CA ASP A 211 -14.31 -10.30 9.02
C ASP A 211 -12.81 -10.10 9.28
N TYR A 212 -11.98 -11.10 8.94
CA TYR A 212 -10.52 -10.96 9.07
C TYR A 212 -9.96 -9.99 8.03
N LYS A 213 -10.45 -10.03 6.79
CA LYS A 213 -10.06 -9.10 5.71
C LYS A 213 -10.42 -7.67 6.06
N ASP A 214 -11.63 -7.46 6.59
CA ASP A 214 -12.14 -6.14 6.96
C ASP A 214 -11.34 -5.50 8.11
N ASN A 215 -10.69 -6.32 8.95
CA ASN A 215 -9.82 -5.85 10.02
C ASN A 215 -8.38 -5.55 9.55
N ILE A 216 -7.98 -5.94 8.33
CA ILE A 216 -6.65 -5.59 7.81
C ILE A 216 -6.66 -4.13 7.35
N SER A 217 -6.01 -3.27 8.12
CA SER A 217 -5.87 -1.85 7.81
C SER A 217 -4.79 -1.57 6.76
N ALA A 218 -3.72 -2.38 6.74
CA ALA A 218 -2.64 -2.28 5.77
C ALA A 218 -2.00 -3.65 5.50
N TYR A 219 -1.77 -3.96 4.23
CA TYR A 219 -1.03 -5.12 3.75
C TYR A 219 0.20 -4.63 3.00
N ILE A 220 1.37 -4.72 3.64
CA ILE A 220 2.60 -4.07 3.19
C ILE A 220 3.59 -5.14 2.77
N VAL A 221 3.78 -5.30 1.47
CA VAL A 221 4.78 -6.21 0.89
C VAL A 221 6.13 -5.52 0.82
N ILE A 222 7.18 -6.29 1.11
CA ILE A 222 8.56 -5.82 1.17
C ILE A 222 9.40 -6.80 0.35
N ASP A 223 9.77 -6.40 -0.84
CA ASP A 223 10.53 -7.22 -1.76
C ASP A 223 11.68 -6.46 -2.39
N MET A 224 12.81 -7.13 -2.63
CA MET A 224 14.00 -6.59 -3.31
C MET A 224 14.49 -5.24 -2.76
N ILE A 225 14.45 -5.05 -1.43
CA ILE A 225 14.69 -3.76 -0.76
C ILE A 225 16.14 -3.57 -0.29
N GLY A 226 17.04 -4.42 -0.70
CA GLY A 226 18.42 -4.44 -0.22
C GLY A 226 19.45 -3.82 -1.17
N ASP A 227 19.08 -3.34 -2.35
CA ASP A 227 20.02 -2.73 -3.27
C ASP A 227 20.72 -1.50 -2.65
N ALA A 228 22.01 -1.34 -2.92
CA ALA A 228 22.78 -0.17 -2.50
C ALA A 228 22.34 1.13 -3.21
N TYR A 229 21.68 1.00 -4.33
CA TYR A 229 21.18 2.09 -5.20
C TYR A 229 19.65 2.13 -5.20
N LEU A 230 19.02 2.08 -4.03
CA LEU A 230 17.56 2.06 -3.87
C LEU A 230 16.84 3.11 -4.71
N ASP A 231 15.81 2.68 -5.44
CA ASP A 231 14.93 3.53 -6.24
C ASP A 231 13.48 3.02 -6.15
N PHE A 232 12.70 3.64 -5.27
CA PHE A 232 11.29 3.28 -5.07
C PHE A 232 10.38 4.15 -5.90
N THR A 233 9.63 3.51 -6.77
CA THR A 233 8.53 4.11 -7.51
C THR A 233 7.25 3.33 -7.23
N ARG A 234 6.11 4.02 -7.21
CA ARG A 234 4.81 3.39 -7.03
C ARG A 234 4.60 2.25 -8.03
N VAL A 235 4.01 1.14 -7.58
CA VAL A 235 3.64 0.02 -8.43
C VAL A 235 2.12 -0.11 -8.55
N THR A 236 1.66 -0.76 -9.64
CA THR A 236 0.23 -1.02 -9.88
C THR A 236 -0.39 -1.81 -8.73
N SER A 237 -1.70 -1.64 -8.51
CA SER A 237 -2.43 -2.27 -7.39
C SER A 237 -2.04 -1.76 -5.99
N THR A 238 -1.36 -0.62 -5.90
CA THR A 238 -1.08 0.08 -4.64
C THR A 238 -2.27 0.92 -4.21
N SER A 239 -2.65 0.83 -2.94
CA SER A 239 -3.66 1.70 -2.31
C SER A 239 -3.20 3.15 -2.29
N ASP A 240 -4.02 4.09 -2.81
CA ASP A 240 -3.73 5.53 -2.78
C ASP A 240 -3.49 6.00 -1.34
N ARG A 241 -4.34 5.58 -0.40
CA ARG A 241 -4.19 5.93 1.02
C ARG A 241 -2.84 5.50 1.59
N LEU A 242 -2.37 4.29 1.31
CA LEU A 242 -1.09 3.82 1.83
C LEU A 242 0.09 4.55 1.17
N TRP A 243 -0.02 4.89 -0.12
CA TRP A 243 0.99 5.69 -0.81
C TRP A 243 1.08 7.11 -0.24
N GLU A 244 -0.05 7.76 0.01
CA GLU A 244 -0.12 9.06 0.66
C GLU A 244 0.40 9.01 2.10
N THR A 245 0.16 7.90 2.81
CA THR A 245 0.65 7.68 4.18
C THR A 245 2.17 7.52 4.25
N ILE A 246 2.78 6.77 3.34
CA ILE A 246 4.22 6.51 3.36
C ILE A 246 5.05 7.72 2.95
N THR A 247 4.53 8.59 2.09
CA THR A 247 5.25 9.75 1.54
C THR A 247 5.81 10.68 2.64
N PRO A 248 5.04 11.17 3.62
CA PRO A 248 5.59 12.01 4.69
C PRO A 248 6.56 11.25 5.62
N ILE A 249 6.43 9.94 5.77
CA ILE A 249 7.37 9.11 6.52
C ILE A 249 8.72 9.04 5.78
N ALA A 250 8.68 8.81 4.46
CA ALA A 250 9.87 8.79 3.63
C ALA A 250 10.58 10.15 3.59
N ALA A 251 9.82 11.26 3.52
CA ALA A 251 10.38 12.60 3.62
C ALA A 251 11.06 12.84 4.98
N ALA A 252 10.40 12.50 6.09
CA ALA A 252 10.95 12.62 7.44
C ALA A 252 12.29 11.87 7.62
N LEU A 253 12.43 10.73 6.91
CA LEU A 253 13.65 9.92 6.90
C LEU A 253 14.71 10.40 5.88
N GLY A 254 14.44 11.49 5.14
CA GLY A 254 15.37 12.04 4.16
C GLY A 254 15.52 11.22 2.88
N MET A 255 14.44 10.57 2.43
CA MET A 255 14.46 9.70 1.25
C MET A 255 13.90 10.36 -0.01
N ILE A 256 13.42 11.60 0.06
CA ILE A 256 12.79 12.31 -1.06
C ILE A 256 13.65 13.51 -1.45
N ASP A 257 14.14 13.55 -2.69
CA ASP A 257 14.90 14.69 -3.21
C ASP A 257 14.03 15.97 -3.21
N GLY A 258 14.64 17.06 -2.79
CA GLY A 258 13.96 18.37 -2.68
C GLY A 258 13.11 18.56 -1.42
N GLU A 259 12.87 17.53 -0.60
CA GLU A 259 12.24 17.61 0.70
C GLU A 259 13.28 17.67 1.84
N LEU A 260 12.92 18.28 2.97
CA LEU A 260 13.79 18.32 4.14
C LEU A 260 13.47 17.18 5.11
N ASP A 261 14.53 16.50 5.60
CA ASP A 261 14.39 15.54 6.70
C ASP A 261 14.08 16.24 8.04
N CYS A 262 13.83 15.47 9.09
CA CYS A 262 13.55 16.00 10.43
C CYS A 262 14.70 16.82 11.05
N ASN A 263 15.91 16.79 10.48
CA ASN A 263 17.06 17.56 10.91
C ASN A 263 17.30 18.80 10.03
N GLY A 264 16.47 19.02 9.00
CA GLY A 264 16.59 20.11 8.04
C GLY A 264 17.63 19.87 6.94
N ASN A 265 18.04 18.62 6.70
CA ASN A 265 18.92 18.28 5.57
C ASN A 265 18.06 17.95 4.34
N ASN A 266 18.61 18.20 3.15
CA ASN A 266 17.98 17.74 1.91
C ASN A 266 17.94 16.21 1.86
N GLY A 267 16.80 15.68 1.44
CA GLY A 267 16.62 14.25 1.20
C GLY A 267 17.41 13.74 0.01
N LEU A 268 17.48 12.43 -0.08
CA LEU A 268 18.09 11.67 -1.17
C LEU A 268 17.02 11.27 -2.19
N ASP A 269 17.43 11.03 -3.43
CA ASP A 269 16.58 10.51 -4.49
C ASP A 269 16.46 8.98 -4.35
N ILE A 270 15.66 8.54 -3.37
CA ILE A 270 15.42 7.13 -3.05
C ILE A 270 13.94 6.77 -3.24
N PHE A 271 13.03 7.69 -2.91
CA PHE A 271 11.60 7.47 -2.97
C PHE A 271 10.96 8.52 -3.86
N ASN A 272 10.39 8.08 -4.99
CA ASN A 272 9.66 8.95 -5.91
C ASN A 272 8.21 9.14 -5.40
N PRO A 273 7.83 10.32 -4.86
CA PRO A 273 6.52 10.53 -4.28
C PRO A 273 5.40 10.69 -5.32
N ASN A 274 5.73 10.80 -6.62
CA ASN A 274 4.76 11.06 -7.67
C ASN A 274 3.78 9.89 -7.85
N PRO A 275 2.49 10.02 -7.47
CA PRO A 275 1.53 8.93 -7.55
C PRO A 275 1.16 8.53 -9.00
N ASN A 276 1.53 9.36 -9.98
CA ASN A 276 1.26 9.10 -11.39
C ASN A 276 2.43 8.40 -12.12
N ASP A 277 3.57 8.25 -11.48
CA ASP A 277 4.70 7.47 -12.01
C ASP A 277 4.61 6.05 -11.47
N GLU A 278 3.83 5.22 -12.14
CA GLU A 278 3.48 3.88 -11.69
C GLU A 278 4.14 2.82 -12.57
N ARG A 279 4.69 1.77 -11.95
CA ARG A 279 5.32 0.63 -12.64
C ARG A 279 4.44 -0.62 -12.53
N GLY A 280 4.36 -1.39 -13.61
CA GLY A 280 3.64 -2.67 -13.63
C GLY A 280 4.45 -3.76 -12.92
N VAL A 281 3.97 -4.22 -11.75
CA VAL A 281 4.56 -5.30 -10.98
C VAL A 281 3.48 -6.30 -10.58
N ILE A 282 3.78 -7.58 -10.66
CA ILE A 282 2.96 -8.68 -10.13
C ILE A 282 3.74 -9.29 -8.99
N ASP A 283 3.17 -9.24 -7.78
CA ASP A 283 3.79 -9.66 -6.55
C ASP A 283 2.70 -9.94 -5.50
N ASP A 284 3.04 -10.33 -4.30
CA ASP A 284 2.17 -10.74 -3.20
C ASP A 284 1.08 -9.72 -2.82
N HIS A 285 1.29 -8.41 -3.11
CA HIS A 285 0.29 -7.35 -2.86
C HIS A 285 -0.96 -7.46 -3.77
N VAL A 286 -0.82 -8.07 -4.95
CA VAL A 286 -1.93 -8.19 -5.92
C VAL A 286 -3.06 -9.06 -5.38
N ALA A 287 -2.73 -10.12 -4.63
CA ALA A 287 -3.73 -10.98 -4.00
C ALA A 287 -4.60 -10.20 -2.99
N ALA A 288 -3.97 -9.38 -2.15
CA ALA A 288 -4.66 -8.54 -1.17
C ALA A 288 -5.49 -7.46 -1.85
N HIS A 289 -4.93 -6.74 -2.83
CA HIS A 289 -5.63 -5.73 -3.61
C HIS A 289 -6.90 -6.29 -4.27
N ASN A 290 -6.81 -7.45 -4.93
CA ASN A 290 -7.95 -8.11 -5.57
C ASN A 290 -9.03 -8.57 -4.57
N ALA A 291 -8.66 -8.77 -3.31
CA ALA A 291 -9.58 -9.10 -2.23
C ALA A 291 -10.18 -7.86 -1.53
N GLY A 292 -9.87 -6.65 -1.99
CA GLY A 292 -10.34 -5.39 -1.41
C GLY A 292 -9.57 -4.95 -0.16
N ILE A 293 -8.45 -5.59 0.16
CA ILE A 293 -7.57 -5.23 1.28
C ILE A 293 -6.64 -4.07 0.84
N PRO A 294 -6.51 -3.00 1.64
CA PRO A 294 -5.54 -1.94 1.32
C PRO A 294 -4.11 -2.49 1.27
N ALA A 295 -3.50 -2.49 0.09
CA ALA A 295 -2.19 -3.08 -0.16
C ALA A 295 -1.19 -2.07 -0.73
N ILE A 296 0.07 -2.25 -0.38
CA ILE A 296 1.22 -1.54 -0.97
C ILE A 296 2.39 -2.50 -1.11
N ASN A 297 3.17 -2.34 -2.17
CA ASN A 297 4.43 -3.05 -2.34
C ASN A 297 5.60 -2.06 -2.33
N LEU A 298 6.52 -2.26 -1.40
CA LEU A 298 7.80 -1.58 -1.35
C LEU A 298 8.83 -2.46 -2.05
N ILE A 299 9.08 -2.16 -3.32
CA ILE A 299 9.97 -2.95 -4.17
C ILE A 299 10.89 -2.02 -4.97
N ASP A 300 12.18 -2.36 -5.02
CA ASP A 300 13.12 -1.79 -5.98
C ASP A 300 13.32 -2.76 -7.14
N ILE A 301 12.81 -2.38 -8.31
CA ILE A 301 12.89 -3.22 -9.51
C ILE A 301 14.16 -2.98 -10.34
N ASN A 302 15.05 -2.08 -9.90
CA ASN A 302 16.27 -1.66 -10.61
C ASN A 302 17.54 -2.22 -9.94
N TYR A 303 17.62 -3.50 -9.70
CA TYR A 303 18.61 -4.14 -8.84
C TYR A 303 20.06 -4.05 -9.39
N GLY A 304 20.82 -3.08 -8.89
CA GLY A 304 22.22 -2.81 -9.20
C GLY A 304 22.47 -1.45 -9.85
N GLU A 305 23.72 -0.99 -9.83
CA GLU A 305 24.11 0.32 -10.35
C GLU A 305 23.68 0.53 -11.81
N ASN A 306 22.86 1.55 -12.06
CA ASN A 306 22.29 1.85 -13.38
C ASN A 306 21.50 0.69 -14.01
N ALA A 307 20.97 -0.21 -13.23
CA ALA A 307 20.13 -1.29 -13.75
C ALA A 307 18.83 -0.74 -14.34
N SER A 308 18.34 -1.39 -15.39
CA SER A 308 16.97 -1.16 -15.86
C SER A 308 15.99 -1.99 -15.05
N ALA A 309 14.71 -1.65 -15.13
CA ALA A 309 13.63 -2.41 -14.48
C ALA A 309 13.75 -3.92 -14.78
N PHE A 310 13.74 -4.73 -13.72
CA PHE A 310 13.92 -6.18 -13.75
C PHE A 310 15.24 -6.61 -14.46
N GLY A 311 16.29 -5.83 -14.23
CA GLY A 311 17.63 -6.08 -14.75
C GLY A 311 18.69 -6.18 -13.67
N GLY A 312 19.96 -6.00 -14.06
CA GLY A 312 21.11 -6.06 -13.15
C GLY A 312 21.33 -7.43 -12.54
N HIS A 313 21.15 -7.56 -11.22
CA HIS A 313 21.37 -8.82 -10.50
C HIS A 313 20.10 -9.66 -10.37
N TRP A 314 18.93 -9.10 -10.70
CA TRP A 314 17.65 -9.77 -10.60
C TRP A 314 17.60 -11.07 -11.42
N HIS A 315 17.17 -12.18 -10.81
CA HIS A 315 17.09 -13.51 -11.41
C HIS A 315 18.42 -14.00 -12.00
N THR A 316 19.52 -13.64 -11.39
CA THR A 316 20.87 -14.10 -11.80
C THR A 316 21.60 -14.78 -10.65
N GLN A 317 22.67 -15.52 -10.97
CA GLN A 317 23.59 -16.08 -9.98
C GLN A 317 24.38 -15.02 -9.18
N ASN A 318 24.19 -13.74 -9.53
CA ASN A 318 24.82 -12.62 -8.83
C ASN A 318 23.92 -12.03 -7.73
N ASP A 319 22.73 -12.55 -7.53
CA ASP A 319 21.90 -12.19 -6.37
C ASP A 319 22.46 -12.86 -5.11
N THR A 320 23.44 -12.23 -4.51
CA THR A 320 24.27 -12.72 -3.41
C THR A 320 24.37 -11.70 -2.28
N ALA A 321 24.63 -12.16 -1.05
CA ALA A 321 24.61 -11.33 0.15
C ALA A 321 25.56 -10.10 0.10
N ASP A 322 26.63 -10.15 -0.70
CA ASP A 322 27.55 -9.02 -0.90
C ASP A 322 26.97 -7.87 -1.75
N LYS A 323 25.81 -8.07 -2.37
CA LYS A 323 25.07 -7.04 -3.12
C LYS A 323 24.09 -6.28 -2.25
N VAL A 324 23.82 -6.75 -1.04
CA VAL A 324 22.83 -6.16 -0.16
C VAL A 324 23.45 -5.13 0.79
N SER A 325 22.82 -3.98 0.88
CA SER A 325 23.21 -2.84 1.71
C SER A 325 22.45 -2.82 3.04
N SER A 326 23.18 -2.80 4.16
CA SER A 326 22.56 -2.61 5.49
C SER A 326 21.91 -1.24 5.65
N GLN A 327 22.36 -0.23 4.91
CA GLN A 327 21.77 1.11 4.92
C GLN A 327 20.39 1.10 4.27
N SER A 328 20.24 0.40 3.15
CA SER A 328 18.98 0.24 2.44
C SER A 328 17.94 -0.48 3.31
N LEU A 329 18.35 -1.58 3.96
CA LEU A 329 17.50 -2.27 4.94
C LEU A 329 17.13 -1.36 6.11
N SER A 330 18.02 -0.46 6.55
CA SER A 330 17.71 0.52 7.61
C SER A 330 16.63 1.50 7.16
N TYR A 331 16.67 2.02 5.95
CA TYR A 331 15.65 2.93 5.42
C TYR A 331 14.27 2.27 5.46
N ILE A 332 14.15 1.07 4.92
CA ILE A 332 12.87 0.38 4.84
C ILE A 332 12.36 -0.02 6.22
N GLY A 333 13.21 -0.62 7.04
CA GLY A 333 12.82 -0.97 8.40
C GLY A 333 12.41 0.25 9.24
N SER A 334 13.06 1.40 9.03
CA SER A 334 12.68 2.67 9.67
C SER A 334 11.34 3.20 9.18
N ILE A 335 11.02 3.08 7.90
CA ILE A 335 9.68 3.41 7.37
C ILE A 335 8.62 2.59 8.09
N LEU A 336 8.82 1.27 8.18
CA LEU A 336 7.83 0.36 8.76
C LEU A 336 7.66 0.59 10.26
N GLU A 337 8.77 0.76 11.00
CA GLU A 337 8.75 1.06 12.43
C GLU A 337 8.12 2.42 12.70
N LEU A 338 8.46 3.45 11.93
CA LEU A 338 7.93 4.79 12.12
C LEU A 338 6.42 4.82 11.87
N GLY A 339 5.94 4.12 10.85
CA GLY A 339 4.52 3.96 10.60
C GLY A 339 3.77 3.24 11.73
N LEU A 340 4.38 2.23 12.38
CA LEU A 340 3.81 1.59 13.57
C LEU A 340 3.75 2.57 14.76
N ARG A 341 4.82 3.30 15.05
CA ARG A 341 4.90 4.25 16.16
C ARG A 341 3.94 5.43 16.03
N THR A 342 3.65 5.82 14.82
CA THR A 342 2.76 6.94 14.52
C THR A 342 1.31 6.50 14.28
N SER A 343 1.00 5.21 14.35
CA SER A 343 -0.29 4.61 13.98
C SER A 343 -0.71 4.91 12.53
N ALA A 344 0.26 5.20 11.66
CA ALA A 344 0.00 5.57 10.27
C ALA A 344 -0.57 4.43 9.42
N TRP A 345 -0.30 3.19 9.81
CA TRP A 345 -0.79 2.02 9.10
C TRP A 345 -2.23 1.65 9.45
N THR A 346 -2.78 2.19 10.53
CA THR A 346 -4.14 1.90 10.96
C THR A 346 -5.15 2.83 10.28
N LEU A 347 -6.39 2.37 10.17
CA LEU A 347 -7.51 3.22 9.78
C LEU A 347 -7.92 3.99 11.03
N VAL A 348 -7.99 5.30 10.94
CA VAL A 348 -8.79 6.05 11.90
C VAL A 348 -10.23 5.85 11.43
N ASP A 349 -11.06 5.24 12.25
CA ASP A 349 -12.50 5.35 12.07
C ASP A 349 -12.78 6.84 11.90
N ASP A 350 -13.50 7.23 10.84
CA ASP A 350 -14.08 8.56 10.80
C ASP A 350 -14.76 8.73 12.16
N ILE A 351 -14.14 9.53 13.01
CA ILE A 351 -14.81 9.96 14.22
C ILE A 351 -16.01 10.71 13.66
N THR A 352 -17.12 10.00 13.50
CA THR A 352 -18.40 10.63 13.47
C THR A 352 -18.36 11.50 14.70
N ASN A 353 -18.28 12.82 14.50
CA ASN A 353 -18.39 13.83 15.55
C ASN A 353 -19.81 13.75 16.15
N GLU A 354 -20.19 12.60 16.64
CA GLU A 354 -21.11 12.43 17.74
C GLU A 354 -20.29 12.55 19.02
N GLN A 355 -19.64 13.71 19.18
CA GLN A 355 -19.40 14.19 20.52
C GLN A 355 -20.77 14.23 21.18
N ASP A 356 -20.97 13.28 22.07
CA ASP A 356 -22.07 13.22 22.99
C ASP A 356 -22.09 14.55 23.77
N PHE A 357 -22.90 15.50 23.29
CA PHE A 357 -23.15 16.78 23.94
C PHE A 357 -24.02 16.62 25.19
N SER A 358 -24.12 15.40 25.76
CA SER A 358 -24.91 15.14 26.97
C SER A 358 -24.27 15.65 28.25
N ASP A 359 -22.97 16.05 28.23
CA ASP A 359 -22.26 16.49 29.46
C ASP A 359 -22.03 18.01 29.59
N ILE A 360 -22.64 18.84 28.73
CA ILE A 360 -22.55 20.32 28.83
C ILE A 360 -23.88 20.97 29.22
N GLU A 361 -24.88 20.24 29.66
CA GLU A 361 -26.10 20.83 30.22
C GLU A 361 -26.01 21.02 31.73
N ASN A 362 -24.97 21.66 32.25
CA ASN A 362 -25.02 22.24 33.60
C ASN A 362 -24.02 23.37 33.85
N SER A 363 -23.96 24.39 32.97
CA SER A 363 -23.56 25.74 33.43
C SER A 363 -24.00 26.81 32.45
N ASN A 364 -24.95 27.59 32.93
CA ASN A 364 -25.35 28.95 32.54
C ASN A 364 -26.33 29.11 31.37
N SER A 365 -27.53 29.46 31.85
CA SER A 365 -28.59 30.22 31.20
C SER A 365 -28.10 31.41 30.38
N ASP A 366 -28.80 31.60 29.30
CA ASP A 366 -29.14 32.79 28.52
C ASP A 366 -28.54 32.91 27.12
N SER A 367 -29.50 32.92 26.22
CA SER A 367 -29.60 33.54 24.89
C SER A 367 -29.47 32.62 23.65
N ASP A 368 -30.67 32.30 23.14
CA ASP A 368 -31.15 32.34 21.73
C ASP A 368 -30.19 31.94 20.58
N ASN A 369 -30.36 30.77 20.04
CA ASN A 369 -30.86 30.43 18.72
C ASN A 369 -30.28 29.05 18.19
N PRO A 370 -31.08 28.00 18.11
CA PRO A 370 -30.66 26.76 17.48
C PRO A 370 -31.20 26.70 16.04
N ALA A 371 -30.41 27.24 15.11
CA ALA A 371 -30.64 27.03 13.70
C ALA A 371 -29.34 27.28 12.95
N ASP A 372 -28.59 26.20 12.54
CA ASP A 372 -27.75 26.26 11.35
C ASP A 372 -26.94 24.98 11.01
N ILE A 373 -27.08 23.86 11.75
CA ILE A 373 -26.26 22.66 11.43
C ILE A 373 -27.01 21.61 10.61
N ASP A 374 -28.35 21.63 10.61
CA ASP A 374 -29.17 20.69 9.85
C ASP A 374 -29.43 21.11 8.38
N GLU A 375 -29.10 22.33 7.99
CA GLU A 375 -29.36 22.86 6.63
C GLU A 375 -28.31 22.46 5.59
N VAL A 376 -27.05 22.24 5.95
CA VAL A 376 -25.96 21.95 4.98
C VAL A 376 -26.10 20.56 4.38
N SER A 377 -26.48 19.57 5.18
CA SER A 377 -26.66 18.18 4.68
C SER A 377 -27.92 18.03 3.83
N LYS A 378 -29.02 18.74 4.21
CA LYS A 378 -30.27 18.74 3.44
C LYS A 378 -30.17 19.57 2.16
N SER A 379 -29.38 20.64 2.16
CA SER A 379 -29.17 21.47 0.98
C SER A 379 -28.42 20.71 -0.13
N ASN A 380 -27.46 19.87 0.22
CA ASN A 380 -26.72 19.04 -0.74
C ASN A 380 -27.63 17.98 -1.39
N LEU A 381 -28.46 17.28 -0.61
CA LEU A 381 -29.37 16.28 -1.13
C LEU A 381 -30.47 16.91 -2.03
N ILE A 382 -30.99 18.08 -1.66
CA ILE A 382 -31.96 18.83 -2.47
C ILE A 382 -31.30 19.34 -3.76
N GLY A 383 -30.03 19.75 -3.71
CA GLY A 383 -29.25 20.13 -4.87
C GLY A 383 -29.10 19.01 -5.91
N TYR A 384 -28.75 17.81 -5.48
CA TYR A 384 -28.62 16.63 -6.36
C TYR A 384 -29.97 16.22 -6.98
N LEU A 385 -31.06 16.25 -6.20
CA LEU A 385 -32.40 15.98 -6.71
C LEU A 385 -32.85 17.03 -7.74
N ALA A 386 -32.61 18.30 -7.48
CA ALA A 386 -32.95 19.38 -8.42
C ALA A 386 -32.17 19.26 -9.74
N ILE A 387 -30.89 18.93 -9.73
CA ILE A 387 -30.05 18.74 -10.91
C ILE A 387 -30.54 17.53 -11.73
N SER A 388 -30.89 16.44 -11.07
CA SER A 388 -31.41 15.25 -11.76
C SER A 388 -32.75 15.52 -12.45
N VAL A 389 -33.65 16.25 -11.81
CA VAL A 389 -34.95 16.63 -12.36
C VAL A 389 -34.77 17.60 -13.54
N VAL A 390 -33.93 18.59 -13.43
CA VAL A 390 -33.64 19.55 -14.54
C VAL A 390 -33.03 18.84 -15.74
N SER A 391 -32.10 17.91 -15.52
CA SER A 391 -31.47 17.13 -16.60
C SER A 391 -32.48 16.25 -17.34
N THR A 392 -33.41 15.64 -16.58
CA THR A 392 -34.48 14.81 -17.16
C THR A 392 -35.48 15.64 -17.99
N ILE A 393 -35.85 16.82 -17.50
CA ILE A 393 -36.75 17.74 -18.21
C ILE A 393 -36.10 18.24 -19.50
N LEU A 394 -34.81 18.61 -19.48
CA LEU A 394 -34.08 19.03 -20.68
C LEU A 394 -33.97 17.93 -21.73
N LEU A 395 -33.77 16.69 -21.31
CA LEU A 395 -33.75 15.53 -22.21
C LEU A 395 -35.11 15.30 -22.86
N LEU A 396 -36.20 15.43 -22.10
CA LEU A 396 -37.55 15.29 -22.61
C LEU A 396 -37.93 16.39 -23.60
N ILE A 397 -37.50 17.65 -23.36
CA ILE A 397 -37.69 18.77 -24.28
C ILE A 397 -36.91 18.55 -25.59
N LEU A 398 -35.70 18.02 -25.51
CA LEU A 398 -34.88 17.70 -26.69
C LEU A 398 -35.52 16.61 -27.57
N ILE A 399 -36.06 15.56 -26.92
CA ILE A 399 -36.75 14.46 -27.58
C ILE A 399 -38.04 14.98 -28.25
N ALA A 400 -38.79 15.84 -27.58
CA ALA A 400 -40.02 16.44 -28.12
C ALA A 400 -39.72 17.32 -29.36
N ASP A 401 -38.65 18.12 -29.32
CA ASP A 401 -38.23 18.98 -30.47
C ASP A 401 -37.78 18.16 -31.70
N ILE A 402 -37.14 17.03 -31.47
CA ILE A 402 -36.77 16.07 -32.54
C ILE A 402 -38.03 15.38 -33.15
N SER A 403 -39.04 15.12 -32.31
CA SER A 403 -40.28 14.46 -32.78
C SER A 403 -41.20 15.40 -33.57
N ILE A 404 -41.09 16.71 -33.36
CA ILE A 404 -41.90 17.72 -34.06
C ILE A 404 -41.29 18.06 -35.44
N LYS A 405 -40.01 17.76 -35.65
CA LYS A 405 -39.27 18.01 -36.90
C LYS A 405 -39.23 16.82 -37.87
N ARG A 406 -39.88 15.71 -37.53
CA ARG A 406 -40.19 14.59 -38.42
C ARG A 406 -41.63 14.65 -38.83
#